data_d6fbe7d7d008f2b122493de5edd75720
#
_entry.id   d6fbe7d7d008f2b122493de5edd75720
#
_cell.length_a   1.000
_cell.length_b   1.000
_cell.length_c   1.000
_cell.angle_alpha   90.00
_cell.angle_beta   90.00
_cell.angle_gamma   90.00
#
_symmetry.space_group_name_H-M   'P 1'
#
loop_
_entity.id
_entity.type
_entity.pdbx_description
1 polymer ?
#
loop_
_entity_poly.entity_id
_entity_poly.type
_entity_poly.pdbx_seq_one_letter_code
_entity_poly.pdbx_strand_id
1 'polypeptide(L)'
;MKSRTLHTPRGIRGLRLLAIAGTAAVVALATVLVPAPPAAAHHGWPGFETDHLVYIAGTVSSDGVWGNPHSQFDVTLDSNLPADTPELAIPEQLQDPEDSVRVNAALSYKGPHKELEVIIAPPAWSGQWGLGRALKIGERFKAVGYINRTDNGLFRPVVFWYGDDNVPVNQVLGNTLPVRAPLPK
;
A
#
# COMPACT_ATOMS: atom_id res chain seq x y z
N MET A 1 -10.43 -78.14 45.27
CA MET A 1 -9.82 -76.81 44.94
C MET A 1 -10.49 -76.30 43.67
N LYS A 2 -11.37 -75.27 43.79
CA LYS A 2 -12.07 -74.64 42.64
C LYS A 2 -11.44 -73.28 42.40
N SER A 3 -10.78 -73.13 41.27
CA SER A 3 -10.20 -71.86 40.83
C SER A 3 -11.31 -70.96 40.28
N ARG A 4 -11.45 -69.75 40.82
CA ARG A 4 -12.37 -68.69 40.32
C ARG A 4 -11.58 -67.77 39.39
N THR A 5 -11.90 -67.77 38.12
CA THR A 5 -11.48 -66.81 37.13
C THR A 5 -12.25 -65.51 37.26
N LEU A 6 -11.54 -64.40 37.57
CA LEU A 6 -12.10 -63.05 37.59
C LEU A 6 -12.20 -62.48 36.17
N HIS A 7 -13.41 -62.20 35.75
CA HIS A 7 -13.70 -61.49 34.49
C HIS A 7 -13.55 -59.97 34.75
N THR A 8 -12.62 -59.32 34.08
CA THR A 8 -12.52 -57.84 34.04
C THR A 8 -13.37 -57.28 32.92
N PRO A 9 -14.21 -56.26 33.14
CA PRO A 9 -15.05 -55.68 32.09
C PRO A 9 -14.19 -54.76 31.19
N ARG A 10 -14.14 -55.11 29.90
CA ARG A 10 -13.42 -54.38 28.81
C ARG A 10 -14.22 -53.23 28.17
N GLY A 11 -15.14 -52.58 28.90
CA GLY A 11 -16.12 -51.69 28.27
C GLY A 11 -15.89 -50.17 28.32
N ILE A 12 -14.96 -49.67 29.13
CA ILE A 12 -14.96 -48.20 29.46
C ILE A 12 -13.87 -47.39 28.74
N ARG A 13 -12.85 -48.04 28.16
CA ARG A 13 -11.74 -47.30 27.49
C ARG A 13 -12.06 -46.75 26.10
N GLY A 14 -12.98 -47.39 25.35
CA GLY A 14 -13.36 -46.96 24.00
C GLY A 14 -14.22 -45.71 23.94
N LEU A 15 -15.11 -45.51 24.94
CA LEU A 15 -16.03 -44.38 24.96
C LEU A 15 -15.33 -43.03 25.26
N ARG A 16 -14.25 -43.06 26.08
CA ARG A 16 -13.50 -41.84 26.40
C ARG A 16 -12.64 -41.33 25.25
N LEU A 17 -12.11 -42.22 24.42
CA LEU A 17 -11.32 -41.86 23.25
C LEU A 17 -12.18 -41.25 22.12
N LEU A 18 -13.40 -41.73 21.94
CA LEU A 18 -14.34 -41.17 20.98
C LEU A 18 -14.83 -39.78 21.37
N ALA A 19 -15.02 -39.51 22.69
CA ALA A 19 -15.42 -38.17 23.16
C ALA A 19 -14.33 -37.13 22.98
N ILE A 20 -13.05 -37.50 23.18
CA ILE A 20 -11.91 -36.60 22.99
C ILE A 20 -11.68 -36.27 21.51
N ALA A 21 -11.85 -37.27 20.61
CA ALA A 21 -11.72 -37.08 19.18
C ALA A 21 -12.84 -36.16 18.62
N GLY A 22 -14.06 -36.31 19.15
CA GLY A 22 -15.18 -35.46 18.74
C GLY A 22 -15.04 -34.01 19.16
N THR A 23 -14.57 -33.74 20.35
CA THR A 23 -14.31 -32.36 20.84
C THR A 23 -13.17 -31.66 20.08
N ALA A 24 -12.10 -32.38 19.75
CA ALA A 24 -10.99 -31.84 18.97
C ALA A 24 -11.43 -31.47 17.53
N ALA A 25 -12.29 -32.28 16.90
CA ALA A 25 -12.81 -32.00 15.57
C ALA A 25 -13.75 -30.78 15.55
N VAL A 26 -14.59 -30.59 16.57
CA VAL A 26 -15.50 -29.44 16.67
C VAL A 26 -14.72 -28.14 16.92
N VAL A 27 -13.67 -28.16 17.75
CA VAL A 27 -12.82 -27.00 17.98
C VAL A 27 -12.01 -26.63 16.71
N ALA A 28 -11.49 -27.61 15.98
CA ALA A 28 -10.79 -27.37 14.72
C ALA A 28 -11.72 -26.81 13.63
N LEU A 29 -12.99 -27.26 13.57
CA LEU A 29 -13.97 -26.75 12.61
C LEU A 29 -14.44 -25.33 12.97
N ALA A 30 -14.55 -25.00 14.26
CA ALA A 30 -14.92 -23.66 14.72
C ALA A 30 -13.84 -22.60 14.41
N THR A 31 -12.57 -22.97 14.42
CA THR A 31 -11.48 -22.07 14.07
C THR A 31 -11.41 -21.75 12.56
N VAL A 32 -11.92 -22.64 11.70
CA VAL A 32 -11.97 -22.41 10.25
C VAL A 32 -13.15 -21.50 9.85
N LEU A 33 -14.19 -21.41 10.69
CA LEU A 33 -15.39 -20.60 10.45
C LEU A 33 -15.33 -19.19 11.03
N VAL A 34 -14.26 -18.82 11.74
CA VAL A 34 -14.06 -17.42 12.11
C VAL A 34 -13.75 -16.67 10.81
N PRO A 35 -14.61 -15.77 10.33
CA PRO A 35 -14.28 -14.95 9.20
C PRO A 35 -13.00 -14.20 9.56
N ALA A 36 -11.93 -14.40 8.80
CA ALA A 36 -10.75 -13.58 8.92
C ALA A 36 -11.23 -12.12 8.83
N PRO A 37 -10.81 -11.23 9.75
CA PRO A 37 -11.13 -9.82 9.60
C PRO A 37 -10.69 -9.44 8.18
N PRO A 38 -11.51 -8.64 7.45
CA PRO A 38 -11.09 -8.18 6.15
C PRO A 38 -9.69 -7.60 6.34
N ALA A 39 -8.69 -8.18 5.69
CA ALA A 39 -7.39 -7.56 5.59
C ALA A 39 -7.68 -6.21 4.95
N ALA A 40 -7.73 -5.16 5.76
CA ALA A 40 -7.86 -3.81 5.26
C ALA A 40 -6.61 -3.58 4.42
N ALA A 41 -6.77 -3.76 3.10
CA ALA A 41 -5.74 -3.40 2.15
C ALA A 41 -5.68 -1.87 2.14
N HIS A 42 -5.10 -1.31 3.21
CA HIS A 42 -4.90 0.14 3.36
C HIS A 42 -4.05 0.72 2.22
N HIS A 43 -3.48 -0.14 1.37
CA HIS A 43 -2.53 0.23 0.33
C HIS A 43 -3.04 0.01 -1.11
N GLY A 44 -4.27 -0.49 -1.31
CA GLY A 44 -4.90 -0.54 -2.64
C GLY A 44 -5.41 0.83 -3.06
N TRP A 45 -5.48 1.10 -4.37
CA TRP A 45 -6.04 2.37 -4.90
C TRP A 45 -7.41 2.76 -4.32
N PRO A 46 -8.34 1.83 -4.01
CA PRO A 46 -9.63 2.18 -3.37
C PRO A 46 -9.49 2.83 -2.00
N GLY A 47 -8.34 2.69 -1.32
CA GLY A 47 -8.05 3.38 -0.07
C GLY A 47 -7.69 4.86 -0.24
N PHE A 48 -7.53 5.35 -1.48
CA PHE A 48 -7.12 6.71 -1.79
C PHE A 48 -8.23 7.51 -2.47
N GLU A 49 -8.13 8.85 -2.41
CA GLU A 49 -9.07 9.79 -3.04
C GLU A 49 -8.78 9.93 -4.54
N THR A 50 -9.06 8.87 -5.29
CA THR A 50 -8.67 8.74 -6.71
C THR A 50 -9.38 9.66 -7.69
N ASP A 51 -10.34 10.46 -7.23
CA ASP A 51 -11.02 11.51 -7.98
C ASP A 51 -10.28 12.86 -7.92
N HIS A 52 -9.25 13.00 -7.07
CA HIS A 52 -8.49 14.24 -6.88
C HIS A 52 -6.97 13.95 -6.88
N LEU A 53 -6.32 14.21 -8.00
CA LEU A 53 -4.86 14.25 -8.05
C LEU A 53 -4.35 15.50 -7.33
N VAL A 54 -3.33 15.33 -6.50
CA VAL A 54 -2.62 16.41 -5.83
C VAL A 54 -1.13 16.38 -6.16
N TYR A 55 -0.57 17.57 -6.37
CA TYR A 55 0.87 17.77 -6.49
C TYR A 55 1.49 18.06 -5.13
N ILE A 56 2.63 17.43 -4.84
CA ILE A 56 3.49 17.73 -3.69
C ILE A 56 4.93 17.96 -4.14
N ALA A 57 5.65 18.78 -3.39
CA ALA A 57 7.10 18.90 -3.50
C ALA A 57 7.71 19.10 -2.12
N GLY A 58 8.92 18.61 -1.95
CA GLY A 58 9.60 18.66 -0.66
C GLY A 58 10.94 17.96 -0.69
N THR A 59 11.36 17.54 0.49
CA THR A 59 12.66 16.88 0.72
C THR A 59 12.42 15.62 1.54
N VAL A 60 13.02 14.51 1.15
CA VAL A 60 12.97 13.25 1.89
C VAL A 60 13.51 13.48 3.30
N SER A 61 12.73 13.14 4.33
CA SER A 61 13.03 13.41 5.74
C SER A 61 13.33 12.18 6.57
N SER A 62 13.05 10.95 6.04
CA SER A 62 13.39 9.70 6.71
C SER A 62 14.08 8.70 5.77
N ASP A 63 14.82 7.75 6.34
CA ASP A 63 15.40 6.63 5.58
C ASP A 63 14.32 5.64 5.09
N GLY A 64 13.18 5.61 5.76
CA GLY A 64 12.04 4.80 5.41
C GLY A 64 12.29 3.29 5.34
N VAL A 65 11.49 2.60 4.54
CA VAL A 65 11.60 1.17 4.25
C VAL A 65 11.73 0.98 2.74
N TRP A 66 12.81 0.36 2.28
CA TRP A 66 13.00 -0.07 0.90
C TRP A 66 12.73 -1.58 0.81
N GLY A 67 11.47 -1.98 0.51
CA GLY A 67 11.07 -3.38 0.62
C GLY A 67 9.72 -3.73 0.01
N ASN A 68 9.23 -4.91 0.37
CA ASN A 68 7.95 -5.47 -0.04
C ASN A 68 6.94 -5.43 1.13
N PRO A 69 5.62 -5.31 0.87
CA PRO A 69 4.98 -5.18 -0.46
C PRO A 69 5.07 -3.78 -1.06
N HIS A 70 5.54 -2.79 -0.32
CA HIS A 70 5.73 -1.39 -0.73
C HIS A 70 6.98 -0.82 -0.08
N SER A 71 7.59 0.16 -0.73
CA SER A 71 8.58 1.01 -0.10
C SER A 71 7.89 2.26 0.47
N GLN A 72 8.41 2.80 1.58
CA GLN A 72 7.82 3.93 2.32
C GLN A 72 8.93 4.85 2.81
N PHE A 73 8.66 6.13 2.84
CA PHE A 73 9.53 7.17 3.40
C PHE A 73 8.73 8.43 3.66
N ASP A 74 9.27 9.34 4.48
CA ASP A 74 8.62 10.61 4.77
C ASP A 74 9.20 11.73 3.92
N VAL A 75 8.34 12.71 3.59
CA VAL A 75 8.70 13.91 2.85
C VAL A 75 8.22 15.13 3.61
N THR A 76 9.16 15.98 4.05
CA THR A 76 8.85 17.32 4.54
C THR A 76 8.53 18.21 3.34
N LEU A 77 7.30 18.75 3.33
CA LEU A 77 6.80 19.56 2.22
C LEU A 77 7.41 20.95 2.19
N ASP A 78 7.58 21.48 0.98
CA ASP A 78 7.95 22.87 0.79
C ASP A 78 6.83 23.80 1.31
N SER A 79 7.20 24.88 1.98
CA SER A 79 6.26 25.86 2.53
C SER A 79 5.50 26.64 1.46
N ASN A 80 6.06 26.74 0.26
CA ASN A 80 5.51 27.48 -0.88
C ASN A 80 5.47 26.55 -2.10
N LEU A 81 4.35 25.90 -2.29
CA LEU A 81 4.09 25.13 -3.50
C LEU A 81 3.52 26.04 -4.61
N PRO A 82 3.79 25.76 -5.91
CA PRO A 82 3.10 26.43 -7.01
C PRO A 82 1.60 26.18 -6.94
N ALA A 83 0.79 26.82 -7.79
CA ALA A 83 -0.66 26.59 -7.80
C ALA A 83 -1.03 25.16 -8.23
N ASP A 84 -0.29 24.64 -9.19
CA ASP A 84 -0.47 23.34 -9.83
C ASP A 84 0.87 22.67 -10.12
N THR A 85 0.84 21.53 -10.79
CA THR A 85 2.05 20.80 -11.19
C THR A 85 2.88 21.65 -12.15
N PRO A 86 4.16 21.92 -11.85
CA PRO A 86 5.05 22.58 -12.81
C PRO A 86 5.31 21.70 -14.04
N GLU A 87 5.82 22.28 -15.11
CA GLU A 87 6.21 21.53 -16.31
C GLU A 87 7.35 20.56 -15.98
N LEU A 88 7.05 19.26 -15.94
CA LEU A 88 7.96 18.16 -15.66
C LEU A 88 7.81 17.05 -16.69
N ALA A 89 8.89 16.34 -16.97
CA ALA A 89 8.85 15.22 -17.90
C ALA A 89 7.93 14.12 -17.38
N ILE A 90 6.97 13.66 -18.19
CA ILE A 90 6.10 12.53 -17.89
C ILE A 90 6.83 11.24 -18.30
N PRO A 91 6.88 10.20 -17.44
CA PRO A 91 7.51 8.94 -17.80
C PRO A 91 6.76 8.25 -18.98
N GLU A 92 7.49 7.55 -19.82
CA GLU A 92 6.95 6.91 -21.02
C GLU A 92 5.73 6.02 -20.74
N GLN A 93 5.72 5.36 -19.58
CA GLN A 93 4.63 4.48 -19.15
C GLN A 93 3.33 5.24 -18.83
N LEU A 94 3.37 6.56 -18.71
CA LEU A 94 2.21 7.40 -18.35
C LEU A 94 2.00 8.54 -19.36
N GLN A 95 2.25 8.26 -20.63
CA GLN A 95 2.11 9.24 -21.71
C GLN A 95 0.77 9.20 -22.46
N ASP A 96 -0.24 8.50 -21.91
CA ASP A 96 -1.60 8.66 -22.41
C ASP A 96 -1.97 10.15 -22.39
N PRO A 97 -2.41 10.75 -23.52
CA PRO A 97 -2.61 12.19 -23.59
C PRO A 97 -3.57 12.74 -22.53
N GLU A 98 -4.63 12.01 -22.22
CA GLU A 98 -5.61 12.44 -21.21
C GLU A 98 -5.03 12.34 -19.78
N ASP A 99 -4.23 11.31 -19.48
CA ASP A 99 -3.63 11.12 -18.18
C ASP A 99 -2.49 12.11 -17.95
N SER A 100 -1.71 12.43 -18.98
CA SER A 100 -0.71 13.51 -18.93
C SER A 100 -1.34 14.86 -18.64
N VAL A 101 -2.50 15.18 -19.24
CA VAL A 101 -3.25 16.41 -18.93
C VAL A 101 -3.69 16.42 -17.46
N ARG A 102 -4.19 15.29 -16.92
CA ARG A 102 -4.60 15.20 -15.51
C ARG A 102 -3.44 15.40 -14.55
N VAL A 103 -2.28 14.80 -14.84
CA VAL A 103 -1.06 14.98 -14.04
C VAL A 103 -0.63 16.44 -14.03
N ASN A 104 -0.55 17.08 -15.20
CA ASN A 104 -0.12 18.47 -15.32
C ASN A 104 -1.11 19.47 -14.71
N ALA A 105 -2.40 19.13 -14.65
CA ALA A 105 -3.44 19.96 -14.04
C ALA A 105 -3.67 19.69 -12.55
N ALA A 106 -2.90 18.77 -11.94
CA ALA A 106 -3.06 18.47 -10.52
C ALA A 106 -2.71 19.68 -9.66
N LEU A 107 -3.65 20.08 -8.80
CA LEU A 107 -3.45 21.21 -7.89
C LEU A 107 -2.51 20.82 -6.76
N SER A 108 -1.76 21.79 -6.26
CA SER A 108 -0.89 21.57 -5.12
C SER A 108 -1.66 21.24 -3.86
N TYR A 109 -1.07 20.37 -3.05
CA TYR A 109 -1.57 19.98 -1.73
C TYR A 109 -1.80 21.21 -0.85
N LYS A 110 -3.00 21.28 -0.25
CA LYS A 110 -3.42 22.34 0.67
C LYS A 110 -3.90 21.79 2.02
N GLY A 111 -3.58 20.53 2.31
CA GLY A 111 -3.94 19.92 3.58
C GLY A 111 -3.10 20.45 4.76
N PRO A 112 -3.40 20.00 5.98
CA PRO A 112 -2.80 20.54 7.21
C PRO A 112 -1.38 20.04 7.49
N HIS A 113 -0.93 18.97 6.82
CA HIS A 113 0.33 18.33 7.12
C HIS A 113 1.51 19.06 6.49
N LYS A 114 2.59 19.20 7.24
CA LYS A 114 3.89 19.69 6.77
C LYS A 114 4.81 18.55 6.33
N GLU A 115 4.46 17.34 6.68
CA GLU A 115 5.15 16.11 6.32
C GLU A 115 4.11 15.07 5.92
N LEU A 116 4.42 14.29 4.89
CA LEU A 116 3.59 13.20 4.42
C LEU A 116 4.41 11.91 4.37
N GLU A 117 3.82 10.80 4.84
CA GLU A 117 4.33 9.48 4.53
C GLU A 117 4.01 9.15 3.06
N VAL A 118 5.03 8.76 2.31
CA VAL A 118 4.92 8.41 0.89
C VAL A 118 5.06 6.91 0.73
N ILE A 119 4.06 6.28 0.10
CA ILE A 119 4.08 4.85 -0.20
C ILE A 119 4.23 4.64 -1.70
N ILE A 120 5.30 3.95 -2.11
CA ILE A 120 5.62 3.66 -3.51
C ILE A 120 5.66 2.15 -3.79
N ALA A 121 5.72 1.79 -5.07
CA ALA A 121 5.88 0.41 -5.50
C ALA A 121 7.13 -0.25 -4.88
N PRO A 122 7.14 -1.58 -4.72
CA PRO A 122 8.31 -2.29 -4.19
C PRO A 122 9.52 -2.18 -5.12
N PRO A 123 10.73 -2.48 -4.63
CA PRO A 123 12.00 -2.32 -5.36
C PRO A 123 12.01 -2.92 -6.77
N ALA A 124 11.38 -4.10 -6.95
CA ALA A 124 11.33 -4.77 -8.24
C ALA A 124 10.64 -3.94 -9.34
N TRP A 125 9.55 -3.23 -9.00
CA TRP A 125 8.83 -2.36 -9.93
C TRP A 125 9.48 -0.99 -10.04
N SER A 126 9.82 -0.36 -8.90
CA SER A 126 10.48 0.94 -8.89
C SER A 126 11.78 0.93 -9.67
N GLY A 127 12.56 -0.17 -9.59
CA GLY A 127 13.78 -0.36 -10.36
C GLY A 127 13.56 -0.41 -11.87
N GLN A 128 12.49 -1.06 -12.32
CA GLN A 128 12.11 -1.07 -13.74
C GLN A 128 11.65 0.30 -14.26
N TRP A 129 11.18 1.16 -13.36
CA TRP A 129 10.65 2.49 -13.68
C TRP A 129 11.61 3.63 -13.40
N GLY A 130 12.90 3.33 -13.11
CA GLY A 130 13.95 4.33 -13.00
C GLY A 130 14.46 4.61 -11.58
N LEU A 131 13.90 3.96 -10.52
CA LEU A 131 14.41 4.08 -9.17
C LEU A 131 14.98 2.74 -8.68
N GLY A 132 16.28 2.53 -8.85
CA GLY A 132 16.97 1.29 -8.46
C GLY A 132 17.49 1.24 -7.02
N ARG A 133 17.15 2.22 -6.17
CA ARG A 133 17.62 2.34 -4.79
C ARG A 133 16.61 3.06 -3.91
N ALA A 134 16.77 2.96 -2.60
CA ALA A 134 16.07 3.85 -1.68
C ALA A 134 16.46 5.32 -1.93
N LEU A 135 15.50 6.23 -1.75
CA LEU A 135 15.79 7.65 -1.68
C LEU A 135 16.54 7.99 -0.38
N LYS A 136 17.32 9.04 -0.39
CA LYS A 136 18.14 9.45 0.76
C LYS A 136 17.55 10.68 1.45
N ILE A 137 17.72 10.77 2.75
CA ILE A 137 17.40 11.99 3.50
C ILE A 137 18.09 13.18 2.83
N GLY A 138 17.36 14.26 2.66
CA GLY A 138 17.82 15.48 2.00
C GLY A 138 17.64 15.48 0.47
N GLU A 139 17.24 14.37 -0.15
CA GLU A 139 17.01 14.28 -1.59
C GLU A 139 15.71 15.00 -1.99
N ARG A 140 15.75 15.74 -3.08
CA ARG A 140 14.56 16.43 -3.59
C ARG A 140 13.54 15.43 -4.12
N PHE A 141 12.28 15.69 -3.81
CA PHE A 141 11.14 14.86 -4.20
C PHE A 141 9.99 15.73 -4.66
N LYS A 142 9.40 15.39 -5.79
CA LYS A 142 8.16 15.97 -6.33
C LYS A 142 7.27 14.83 -6.76
N ALA A 143 5.97 14.94 -6.60
CA ALA A 143 5.07 13.89 -7.01
C ALA A 143 3.67 14.40 -7.32
N VAL A 144 2.96 13.66 -8.17
CA VAL A 144 1.52 13.75 -8.35
C VAL A 144 0.91 12.41 -7.94
N GLY A 145 -0.14 12.47 -7.14
CA GLY A 145 -0.78 11.25 -6.61
C GLY A 145 -2.01 11.55 -5.78
N TYR A 146 -2.33 10.65 -4.89
CA TYR A 146 -3.57 10.67 -4.11
C TYR A 146 -3.28 10.62 -2.60
N ILE A 147 -4.11 11.32 -1.83
CA ILE A 147 -4.15 11.24 -0.37
C ILE A 147 -5.02 10.04 0.04
N ASN A 148 -4.65 9.36 1.12
CA ASN A 148 -5.44 8.28 1.66
C ASN A 148 -6.74 8.81 2.30
N ARG A 149 -7.86 8.08 2.15
CA ARG A 149 -9.20 8.49 2.62
C ARG A 149 -9.35 8.49 4.13
N THR A 150 -8.61 7.65 4.82
CA THR A 150 -8.71 7.45 6.28
C THR A 150 -7.49 7.97 7.03
N ASP A 151 -6.37 8.10 6.34
CA ASP A 151 -5.12 8.66 6.83
C ASP A 151 -4.64 9.75 5.89
N ASN A 152 -5.03 10.99 6.17
CA ASN A 152 -4.69 12.12 5.33
C ASN A 152 -3.20 12.56 5.39
N GLY A 153 -2.40 11.89 6.22
CA GLY A 153 -0.93 11.99 6.24
C GLY A 153 -0.23 11.02 5.29
N LEU A 154 -0.97 10.04 4.72
CA LEU A 154 -0.43 9.07 3.78
C LEU A 154 -0.72 9.47 2.33
N PHE A 155 0.34 9.50 1.51
CA PHE A 155 0.29 9.87 0.10
C PHE A 155 0.80 8.73 -0.79
N ARG A 156 0.12 8.47 -1.90
CA ARG A 156 0.53 7.49 -2.91
C ARG A 156 0.66 8.13 -4.28
N PRO A 157 1.88 8.24 -4.82
CA PRO A 157 2.10 8.83 -6.14
C PRO A 157 1.60 7.91 -7.27
N VAL A 158 1.20 8.49 -8.38
CA VAL A 158 1.06 7.86 -9.69
C VAL A 158 2.31 8.10 -10.53
N VAL A 159 2.99 9.21 -10.28
CA VAL A 159 4.29 9.57 -10.81
C VAL A 159 5.03 10.41 -9.77
N PHE A 160 6.34 10.28 -9.74
CA PHE A 160 7.19 11.18 -8.96
C PHE A 160 8.49 11.50 -9.70
N TRP A 161 9.14 12.55 -9.26
CA TRP A 161 10.45 13.00 -9.75
C TRP A 161 11.38 13.15 -8.55
N TYR A 162 12.62 12.69 -8.67
CA TYR A 162 13.58 12.77 -7.59
C TYR A 162 14.91 13.38 -8.04
N GLY A 163 15.68 13.87 -7.08
CA GLY A 163 16.93 14.53 -7.32
C GLY A 163 16.78 15.91 -7.97
N ASP A 164 17.90 16.59 -8.17
CA ASP A 164 17.93 17.91 -8.78
C ASP A 164 17.59 17.89 -10.28
N ASP A 165 17.88 16.76 -10.94
CA ASP A 165 17.59 16.55 -12.36
C ASP A 165 16.13 16.18 -12.64
N ASN A 166 15.29 16.05 -11.61
CA ASN A 166 13.89 15.65 -11.72
C ASN A 166 13.69 14.36 -12.53
N VAL A 167 14.40 13.29 -12.17
CA VAL A 167 14.28 11.99 -12.85
C VAL A 167 12.86 11.44 -12.65
N PRO A 168 12.08 11.23 -13.73
CA PRO A 168 10.70 10.76 -13.63
C PRO A 168 10.62 9.26 -13.33
N VAL A 169 9.70 8.87 -12.45
CA VAL A 169 9.46 7.48 -12.06
C VAL A 169 7.96 7.19 -12.08
N ASN A 170 7.55 6.23 -12.91
CA ASN A 170 6.17 5.74 -12.94
C ASN A 170 5.81 4.98 -11.66
N GLN A 171 4.54 5.04 -11.24
CA GLN A 171 4.03 4.30 -10.08
C GLN A 171 2.72 3.54 -10.37
N VAL A 172 2.31 3.48 -11.62
CA VAL A 172 1.10 2.76 -12.02
C VAL A 172 1.44 1.53 -12.87
N LEU A 173 0.71 0.45 -12.64
CA LEU A 173 0.75 -0.72 -13.52
C LEU A 173 -0.11 -0.46 -14.75
N GLY A 174 0.44 -0.69 -15.92
CA GLY A 174 -0.19 -0.33 -17.19
C GLY A 174 0.11 1.14 -17.56
N ASN A 175 -0.56 1.62 -18.58
CA ASN A 175 -0.27 2.91 -19.22
C ASN A 175 -1.37 3.96 -18.91
N THR A 176 -2.17 3.75 -17.87
CA THR A 176 -3.28 4.63 -17.52
C THR A 176 -3.39 4.81 -16.01
N LEU A 177 -3.94 5.94 -15.59
CA LEU A 177 -4.27 6.18 -14.19
C LEU A 177 -5.26 5.11 -13.66
N PRO A 178 -5.15 4.71 -12.38
CA PRO A 178 -6.02 3.69 -11.79
C PRO A 178 -7.50 4.09 -11.78
N VAL A 179 -7.78 5.38 -11.68
CA VAL A 179 -9.10 5.98 -11.87
C VAL A 179 -8.93 7.30 -12.61
N ARG A 180 -9.72 7.50 -13.65
CA ARG A 180 -9.70 8.74 -14.43
C ARG A 180 -10.79 9.70 -13.94
N ALA A 181 -10.39 10.69 -13.18
CA ALA A 181 -11.24 11.85 -12.90
C ALA A 181 -11.60 12.59 -14.20
N PRO A 182 -12.69 13.39 -14.23
CA PRO A 182 -12.97 14.26 -15.37
C PRO A 182 -11.76 15.14 -15.72
N LEU A 183 -11.59 15.40 -17.02
CA LEU A 183 -10.59 16.38 -17.45
C LEU A 183 -10.92 17.76 -16.93
N PRO A 184 -9.92 18.59 -16.56
CA PRO A 184 -10.14 19.98 -16.22
C PRO A 184 -10.78 20.72 -17.42
N LYS A 185 -11.69 21.63 -17.11
CA LYS A 185 -12.41 22.45 -18.10
C LYS A 185 -11.57 23.66 -18.51
#